data_1f6036da122fc8a48b2b6def337b9488
#
_entry.id   1f6036da122fc8a48b2b6def337b9488
#
_cell.length_a   1.000
_cell.length_b   1.000
_cell.length_c   1.000
_cell.angle_alpha   90.00
_cell.angle_beta   90.00
_cell.angle_gamma   90.00
#
_symmetry.space_group_name_H-M   'P 1'
#
loop_
_entity.id
_entity.type
_entity.pdbx_description
1 polymer ?
#
loop_
_entity_poly.entity_id
_entity_poly.type
_entity_poly.pdbx_seq_one_letter_code
_entity_poly.pdbx_strand_id
1 'polypeptide(L)'
;TRSVADCALLDSVVTGSAAGIEAVNLRGLRLGVPRAHFWEPLDAETARLMADALARLKDAGAVLVEADIPEVARLDGEAGFPIALYETVVDLDAYLAGHGSALRYAELAAQCGSPDVKGLLQSLHGEAAIPEAAYRHALDVLRPQLQAAYRDHFARHDVAAVIFPTTPLPAAPIGDDETVLMNGERVPTFFTFIRNSSPGSVAGIPGISLPAALTATGLPLGLELDGAAGADARLLAIAQAVERVLPKMPAPKL
;
A
#
# COMPACT_ATOMS: atom_id res chain seq x y z
N THR A 1 -0.57 -13.37 -6.00
CA THR A 1 -1.48 -14.47 -5.60
C THR A 1 -2.93 -14.02 -5.61
N ARG A 2 -3.87 -14.95 -5.45
CA ARG A 2 -5.30 -14.63 -5.34
C ARG A 2 -5.92 -15.11 -4.02
N SER A 3 -5.12 -15.70 -3.16
CA SER A 3 -5.56 -16.14 -1.85
C SER A 3 -4.49 -15.85 -0.79
N VAL A 4 -4.92 -15.67 0.45
CA VAL A 4 -4.00 -15.50 1.57
C VAL A 4 -3.17 -16.76 1.81
N ALA A 5 -3.73 -17.94 1.52
CA ALA A 5 -2.99 -19.21 1.62
C ALA A 5 -1.79 -19.24 0.65
N ASP A 6 -1.96 -18.74 -0.59
CA ASP A 6 -0.86 -18.64 -1.55
C ASP A 6 0.16 -17.57 -1.15
N CYS A 7 -0.28 -16.46 -0.54
CA CYS A 7 0.63 -15.46 0.04
C CYS A 7 1.50 -16.08 1.14
N ALA A 8 0.90 -16.85 2.05
CA ALA A 8 1.63 -17.52 3.12
C ALA A 8 2.60 -18.59 2.60
N LEU A 9 2.20 -19.31 1.54
CA LEU A 9 3.12 -20.27 0.89
C LEU A 9 4.33 -19.54 0.28
N LEU A 10 4.10 -18.42 -0.43
CA LEU A 10 5.17 -17.62 -1.00
C LEU A 10 6.08 -17.04 0.10
N ASP A 11 5.50 -16.49 1.16
CA ASP A 11 6.23 -15.96 2.32
C ASP A 11 7.13 -17.06 2.94
N SER A 12 6.61 -18.27 3.10
CA SER A 12 7.39 -19.39 3.64
C SER A 12 8.59 -19.76 2.77
N VAL A 13 8.47 -19.65 1.45
CA VAL A 13 9.57 -19.89 0.51
C VAL A 13 10.63 -18.81 0.61
N VAL A 14 10.19 -17.53 0.66
CA VAL A 14 11.11 -16.38 0.72
C VAL A 14 11.86 -16.32 2.04
N THR A 15 11.16 -16.56 3.15
CA THR A 15 11.73 -16.46 4.51
C THR A 15 12.41 -17.74 4.98
N GLY A 16 12.17 -18.86 4.30
CA GLY A 16 12.60 -20.18 4.77
C GLY A 16 11.83 -20.67 6.01
N SER A 17 10.72 -20.04 6.36
CA SER A 17 9.88 -20.41 7.49
C SER A 17 8.95 -21.59 7.16
N ALA A 18 8.38 -22.23 8.18
CA ALA A 18 7.37 -23.26 7.95
C ALA A 18 6.08 -22.61 7.41
N ALA A 19 5.54 -23.17 6.31
CA ALA A 19 4.23 -22.74 5.82
C ALA A 19 3.14 -23.14 6.83
N GLY A 20 2.52 -22.16 7.45
CA GLY A 20 1.40 -22.38 8.36
C GLY A 20 0.80 -21.05 8.81
N ILE A 21 -0.53 -20.95 8.73
CA ILE A 21 -1.25 -19.78 9.23
C ILE A 21 -2.00 -20.21 10.50
N GLU A 22 -1.69 -19.55 11.63
CA GLU A 22 -2.47 -19.74 12.84
C GLU A 22 -3.92 -19.27 12.61
N ALA A 23 -4.88 -20.03 13.14
CA ALA A 23 -6.28 -19.65 13.02
C ALA A 23 -6.58 -18.45 13.91
N VAL A 24 -7.10 -17.39 13.32
CA VAL A 24 -7.60 -16.20 14.02
C VAL A 24 -9.13 -16.17 13.96
N ASN A 25 -9.75 -15.83 15.08
CA ASN A 25 -11.18 -15.58 15.15
C ASN A 25 -11.44 -14.08 14.99
N LEU A 26 -12.32 -13.70 14.07
CA LEU A 26 -12.73 -12.30 13.90
C LEU A 26 -13.57 -11.79 15.08
N ARG A 27 -14.28 -12.68 15.79
CA ARG A 27 -15.10 -12.24 16.93
C ARG A 27 -14.25 -11.62 18.02
N GLY A 28 -14.49 -10.34 18.27
CA GLY A 28 -13.76 -9.54 19.23
C GLY A 28 -12.41 -9.01 18.74
N LEU A 29 -11.97 -9.39 17.52
CA LEU A 29 -10.75 -8.85 16.92
C LEU A 29 -10.95 -7.36 16.63
N ARG A 30 -10.04 -6.53 17.14
CA ARG A 30 -10.07 -5.09 16.97
C ARG A 30 -9.27 -4.69 15.72
N LEU A 31 -9.94 -4.01 14.79
CA LEU A 31 -9.36 -3.50 13.55
C LEU A 31 -9.49 -1.97 13.52
N GLY A 32 -8.39 -1.26 13.33
CA GLY A 32 -8.36 0.18 13.21
C GLY A 32 -8.91 0.64 11.85
N VAL A 33 -9.72 1.68 11.85
CA VAL A 33 -10.27 2.30 10.63
C VAL A 33 -9.86 3.77 10.63
N PRO A 34 -8.63 4.10 10.15
CA PRO A 34 -8.17 5.49 10.07
C PRO A 34 -8.86 6.20 8.91
N ARG A 35 -9.84 7.06 9.21
CA ARG A 35 -10.64 7.75 8.18
C ARG A 35 -9.85 8.80 7.43
N ALA A 36 -9.18 9.67 8.15
CA ALA A 36 -8.36 10.71 7.54
C ALA A 36 -7.26 10.08 6.67
N HIS A 37 -7.04 10.62 5.49
CA HIS A 37 -6.09 10.18 4.48
C HIS A 37 -6.48 8.90 3.74
N PHE A 38 -6.87 7.80 4.42
CA PHE A 38 -7.08 6.49 3.79
C PHE A 38 -8.49 6.31 3.23
N TRP A 39 -9.50 6.91 3.85
CA TRP A 39 -10.90 6.76 3.46
C TRP A 39 -11.49 8.03 2.85
N GLU A 40 -10.76 9.13 2.83
CA GLU A 40 -11.25 10.42 2.38
C GLU A 40 -10.18 11.20 1.60
N PRO A 41 -10.52 11.65 0.36
CA PRO A 41 -11.70 11.31 -0.43
C PRO A 41 -11.55 9.94 -1.12
N LEU A 42 -12.68 9.25 -1.34
CA LEU A 42 -12.77 8.06 -2.17
C LEU A 42 -13.71 8.30 -3.34
N ASP A 43 -13.54 7.55 -4.42
CA ASP A 43 -14.56 7.41 -5.44
C ASP A 43 -15.86 6.90 -4.81
N ALA A 44 -17.01 7.42 -5.27
CA ALA A 44 -18.29 7.14 -4.64
C ALA A 44 -18.67 5.64 -4.64
N GLU A 45 -18.35 4.90 -5.71
CA GLU A 45 -18.60 3.46 -5.78
C GLU A 45 -17.64 2.71 -4.87
N THR A 46 -16.36 3.08 -4.86
CA THR A 46 -15.34 2.54 -3.95
C THR A 46 -15.76 2.73 -2.50
N ALA A 47 -16.17 3.94 -2.12
CA ALA A 47 -16.63 4.24 -0.75
C ALA A 47 -17.78 3.33 -0.31
N ARG A 48 -18.80 3.16 -1.17
CA ARG A 48 -19.95 2.31 -0.90
C ARG A 48 -19.54 0.84 -0.74
N LEU A 49 -18.77 0.30 -1.69
CA LEU A 49 -18.37 -1.11 -1.68
C LEU A 49 -17.45 -1.45 -0.50
N MET A 50 -16.58 -0.52 -0.12
CA MET A 50 -15.70 -0.71 1.04
C MET A 50 -16.46 -0.57 2.36
N ALA A 51 -17.49 0.28 2.43
CA ALA A 51 -18.40 0.32 3.57
C ALA A 51 -19.16 -1.02 3.75
N ASP A 52 -19.60 -1.63 2.64
CA ASP A 52 -20.23 -2.97 2.66
C ASP A 52 -19.23 -4.05 3.17
N ALA A 53 -17.96 -3.96 2.80
CA ALA A 53 -16.92 -4.86 3.31
C ALA A 53 -16.71 -4.69 4.82
N LEU A 54 -16.66 -3.46 5.33
CA LEU A 54 -16.59 -3.19 6.77
C LEU A 54 -17.83 -3.73 7.53
N ALA A 55 -19.02 -3.57 6.96
CA ALA A 55 -20.25 -4.11 7.55
C ALA A 55 -20.17 -5.63 7.71
N ARG A 56 -19.70 -6.37 6.70
CA ARG A 56 -19.48 -7.83 6.77
C ARG A 56 -18.52 -8.23 7.90
N LEU A 57 -17.43 -7.49 8.07
CA LEU A 57 -16.48 -7.74 9.16
C LEU A 57 -17.12 -7.52 10.52
N LYS A 58 -17.90 -6.45 10.67
CA LYS A 58 -18.66 -6.16 11.89
C LYS A 58 -19.70 -7.25 12.19
N ASP A 59 -20.45 -7.71 11.18
CA ASP A 59 -21.42 -8.78 11.30
C ASP A 59 -20.76 -10.13 11.68
N ALA A 60 -19.53 -10.36 11.24
CA ALA A 60 -18.70 -11.50 11.65
C ALA A 60 -18.13 -11.36 13.08
N GLY A 61 -18.39 -10.22 13.73
CA GLY A 61 -18.02 -9.96 15.13
C GLY A 61 -16.71 -9.22 15.33
N ALA A 62 -16.08 -8.69 14.28
CA ALA A 62 -14.93 -7.80 14.43
C ALA A 62 -15.34 -6.47 15.08
N VAL A 63 -14.44 -5.90 15.86
CA VAL A 63 -14.62 -4.58 16.49
C VAL A 63 -13.88 -3.55 15.65
N LEU A 64 -14.63 -2.71 14.95
CA LEU A 64 -14.06 -1.62 14.15
C LEU A 64 -13.80 -0.42 15.05
N VAL A 65 -12.55 0.03 15.11
CA VAL A 65 -12.09 1.15 15.95
C VAL A 65 -11.76 2.33 15.03
N GLU A 66 -12.65 3.31 14.99
CA GLU A 66 -12.41 4.53 14.21
C GLU A 66 -11.48 5.46 14.97
N ALA A 67 -10.25 5.55 14.49
CA ALA A 67 -9.21 6.41 15.03
C ALA A 67 -8.17 6.66 13.95
N ASP A 68 -7.78 7.91 13.77
CA ASP A 68 -6.80 8.31 12.75
C ASP A 68 -5.37 8.09 13.23
N ILE A 69 -4.44 7.92 12.27
CA ILE A 69 -3.00 7.88 12.54
C ILE A 69 -2.50 9.32 12.38
N PRO A 70 -2.07 9.99 13.47
CA PRO A 70 -1.65 11.38 13.41
C PRO A 70 -0.49 11.59 12.43
N GLU A 71 -0.52 12.70 11.70
CA GLU A 71 0.56 13.15 10.81
C GLU A 71 0.93 12.20 9.67
N VAL A 72 0.18 11.10 9.46
CA VAL A 72 0.54 10.06 8.48
C VAL A 72 0.75 10.65 7.08
N ALA A 73 -0.17 11.50 6.60
CA ALA A 73 -0.10 12.10 5.27
C ALA A 73 1.12 13.02 5.11
N ARG A 74 1.42 13.84 6.12
CA ARG A 74 2.57 14.75 6.10
C ARG A 74 3.88 13.98 6.15
N LEU A 75 4.00 13.03 7.07
CA LEU A 75 5.22 12.25 7.26
C LEU A 75 5.53 11.39 6.04
N ASP A 76 4.51 10.76 5.43
CA ASP A 76 4.66 10.03 4.18
C ASP A 76 5.09 10.94 3.03
N GLY A 77 4.39 12.05 2.81
CA GLY A 77 4.68 12.99 1.73
C GLY A 77 6.07 13.62 1.82
N GLU A 78 6.54 13.91 3.05
CA GLU A 78 7.87 14.50 3.26
C GLU A 78 9.01 13.45 3.27
N ALA A 79 8.75 12.18 3.61
CA ALA A 79 9.78 11.15 3.70
C ALA A 79 9.87 10.27 2.43
N GLY A 80 8.73 9.87 1.86
CA GLY A 80 8.68 8.81 0.86
C GLY A 80 9.48 9.12 -0.40
N PHE A 81 9.21 10.25 -1.04
CA PHE A 81 9.90 10.64 -2.26
C PHE A 81 11.38 10.93 -2.08
N PRO A 82 11.83 11.70 -1.06
CA PRO A 82 13.25 11.88 -0.84
C PRO A 82 14.03 10.58 -0.67
N ILE A 83 13.46 9.58 0.03
CA ILE A 83 14.10 8.26 0.18
C ILE A 83 14.10 7.52 -1.16
N ALA A 84 12.92 7.32 -1.75
CA ALA A 84 12.79 6.51 -2.96
C ALA A 84 13.58 7.05 -4.14
N LEU A 85 13.55 8.36 -4.38
CA LEU A 85 14.21 8.96 -5.54
C LEU A 85 15.73 9.07 -5.36
N TYR A 86 16.21 9.28 -4.13
CA TYR A 86 17.65 9.26 -3.85
C TYR A 86 18.24 7.87 -4.06
N GLU A 87 17.61 6.85 -3.50
CA GLU A 87 18.08 5.46 -3.57
C GLU A 87 17.93 4.88 -4.97
N THR A 88 16.91 5.28 -5.75
CA THR A 88 16.67 4.76 -7.10
C THR A 88 17.89 4.86 -8.01
N VAL A 89 18.63 5.97 -7.97
CA VAL A 89 19.81 6.17 -8.85
C VAL A 89 20.93 5.20 -8.48
N VAL A 90 21.24 5.09 -7.20
CA VAL A 90 22.38 4.29 -6.69
C VAL A 90 22.06 2.80 -6.74
N ASP A 91 20.89 2.42 -6.26
CA ASP A 91 20.51 1.02 -6.11
C ASP A 91 20.20 0.36 -7.45
N LEU A 92 19.59 1.11 -8.40
CA LEU A 92 19.32 0.58 -9.72
C LEU A 92 20.60 0.32 -10.52
N ASP A 93 21.59 1.21 -10.43
CA ASP A 93 22.92 0.97 -11.04
C ASP A 93 23.61 -0.24 -10.40
N ALA A 94 23.58 -0.36 -9.09
CA ALA A 94 24.13 -1.50 -8.36
C ALA A 94 23.44 -2.81 -8.74
N TYR A 95 22.10 -2.80 -8.82
CA TYR A 95 21.30 -3.95 -9.25
C TYR A 95 21.66 -4.39 -10.67
N LEU A 96 21.67 -3.46 -11.64
CA LEU A 96 22.00 -3.76 -13.03
C LEU A 96 23.40 -4.36 -13.15
N ALA A 97 24.39 -3.77 -12.50
CA ALA A 97 25.76 -4.27 -12.49
C ALA A 97 25.86 -5.67 -11.82
N GLY A 98 25.20 -5.86 -10.69
CA GLY A 98 25.17 -7.14 -9.94
C GLY A 98 24.55 -8.30 -10.73
N HIS A 99 23.67 -7.99 -11.69
CA HIS A 99 23.04 -8.97 -12.58
C HIS A 99 23.68 -9.06 -13.97
N GLY A 100 24.87 -8.51 -14.14
CA GLY A 100 25.64 -8.60 -15.38
C GLY A 100 25.08 -7.76 -16.55
N SER A 101 24.22 -6.77 -16.26
CA SER A 101 23.73 -5.84 -17.27
C SER A 101 24.81 -4.81 -17.63
N ALA A 102 24.96 -4.52 -18.93
CA ALA A 102 25.80 -3.42 -19.41
C ALA A 102 25.10 -2.06 -19.30
N LEU A 103 23.78 -2.04 -19.10
CA LEU A 103 23.00 -0.80 -18.97
C LEU A 103 23.35 -0.09 -17.67
N ARG A 104 23.31 1.25 -17.73
CA ARG A 104 23.38 2.13 -16.58
C ARG A 104 22.05 2.83 -16.38
N TYR A 105 21.85 3.39 -15.19
CA TYR A 105 20.64 4.14 -14.85
C TYR A 105 20.22 5.15 -15.93
N ALA A 106 21.16 5.99 -16.40
CA ALA A 106 20.87 7.03 -17.41
C ALA A 106 20.35 6.45 -18.74
N GLU A 107 20.89 5.30 -19.17
CA GLU A 107 20.47 4.62 -20.39
C GLU A 107 19.10 3.97 -20.22
N LEU A 108 18.82 3.39 -19.05
CA LEU A 108 17.53 2.83 -18.69
C LEU A 108 16.47 3.94 -18.61
N ALA A 109 16.75 5.05 -17.95
CA ALA A 109 15.88 6.21 -17.86
C ALA A 109 15.52 6.78 -19.24
N ALA A 110 16.50 6.82 -20.16
CA ALA A 110 16.27 7.27 -21.55
C ALA A 110 15.36 6.35 -22.36
N GLN A 111 15.31 5.05 -22.02
CA GLN A 111 14.50 4.03 -22.70
C GLN A 111 13.15 3.78 -22.00
N CYS A 112 12.85 4.47 -20.90
CA CYS A 112 11.55 4.35 -20.22
C CYS A 112 10.42 4.73 -21.20
N GLY A 113 9.39 3.87 -21.28
CA GLY A 113 8.29 4.04 -22.22
C GLY A 113 7.22 5.05 -21.74
N SER A 114 7.05 5.20 -20.43
CA SER A 114 6.08 6.12 -19.83
C SER A 114 6.66 7.53 -19.77
N PRO A 115 6.06 8.55 -20.42
CA PRO A 115 6.66 9.88 -20.52
C PRO A 115 6.87 10.59 -19.16
N ASP A 116 5.92 10.45 -18.24
CA ASP A 116 5.96 11.00 -16.89
C ASP A 116 7.08 10.36 -16.06
N VAL A 117 7.15 9.03 -16.04
CA VAL A 117 8.22 8.27 -15.36
C VAL A 117 9.59 8.58 -15.98
N LYS A 118 9.66 8.64 -17.32
CA LYS A 118 10.89 9.01 -18.03
C LYS A 118 11.38 10.39 -17.63
N GLY A 119 10.48 11.38 -17.62
CA GLY A 119 10.79 12.74 -17.21
C GLY A 119 11.32 12.81 -15.78
N LEU A 120 10.66 12.11 -14.86
CA LEU A 120 11.08 12.00 -13.46
C LEU A 120 12.48 11.37 -13.36
N LEU A 121 12.69 10.18 -13.93
CA LEU A 121 13.97 9.48 -13.84
C LEU A 121 15.11 10.31 -14.44
N GLN A 122 14.90 10.95 -15.59
CA GLN A 122 15.92 11.80 -16.20
C GLN A 122 16.27 13.03 -15.35
N SER A 123 15.31 13.58 -14.60
CA SER A 123 15.55 14.75 -13.74
C SER A 123 16.43 14.46 -12.53
N LEU A 124 16.51 13.19 -12.09
CA LEU A 124 17.26 12.82 -10.87
C LEU A 124 18.80 12.94 -11.02
N HIS A 125 19.30 13.11 -12.24
CA HIS A 125 20.73 13.41 -12.51
C HIS A 125 21.05 14.91 -12.65
N GLY A 126 20.09 15.79 -12.46
CA GLY A 126 20.23 17.23 -12.68
C GLY A 126 19.88 18.07 -11.47
N GLU A 127 19.28 19.23 -11.72
CA GLU A 127 18.87 20.19 -10.70
C GLU A 127 17.79 19.65 -9.76
N ALA A 128 17.02 18.63 -10.18
CA ALA A 128 16.01 17.98 -9.37
C ALA A 128 16.54 16.76 -8.58
N ALA A 129 17.85 16.50 -8.62
CA ALA A 129 18.46 15.46 -7.77
C ALA A 129 18.19 15.73 -6.29
N ILE A 130 17.81 14.68 -5.57
CA ILE A 130 17.54 14.81 -4.13
C ILE A 130 18.84 15.09 -3.39
N PRO A 131 18.97 16.22 -2.66
CA PRO A 131 20.15 16.48 -1.86
C PRO A 131 20.34 15.42 -0.76
N GLU A 132 21.59 15.00 -0.51
CA GLU A 132 21.88 14.02 0.55
C GLU A 132 21.32 14.44 1.92
N ALA A 133 21.38 15.73 2.25
CA ALA A 133 20.82 16.24 3.50
C ALA A 133 19.30 16.02 3.60
N ALA A 134 18.55 16.17 2.50
CA ALA A 134 17.12 15.91 2.47
C ALA A 134 16.82 14.41 2.60
N TYR A 135 17.57 13.56 1.90
CA TYR A 135 17.49 12.10 2.05
C TYR A 135 17.78 11.66 3.49
N ARG A 136 18.88 12.15 4.09
CA ARG A 136 19.21 11.81 5.49
C ARG A 136 18.14 12.28 6.46
N HIS A 137 17.62 13.48 6.30
CA HIS A 137 16.50 13.95 7.13
C HIS A 137 15.26 13.06 7.00
N ALA A 138 14.91 12.68 5.78
CA ALA A 138 13.79 11.77 5.52
C ALA A 138 13.99 10.39 6.17
N LEU A 139 15.19 9.80 6.00
CA LEU A 139 15.50 8.46 6.48
C LEU A 139 15.68 8.42 8.01
N ASP A 140 16.39 9.38 8.58
CA ASP A 140 16.86 9.33 9.98
C ASP A 140 15.89 10.05 10.94
N VAL A 141 14.99 10.92 10.44
CA VAL A 141 14.06 11.70 11.27
C VAL A 141 12.61 11.41 10.92
N LEU A 142 12.20 11.64 9.66
CA LEU A 142 10.77 11.57 9.29
C LEU A 142 10.26 10.13 9.27
N ARG A 143 10.99 9.19 8.67
CA ARG A 143 10.62 7.77 8.66
C ARG A 143 10.49 7.19 10.08
N PRO A 144 11.40 7.39 11.03
CA PRO A 144 11.21 6.99 12.41
C PRO A 144 10.00 7.61 13.10
N GLN A 145 9.63 8.87 12.77
CA GLN A 145 8.41 9.49 13.27
C GLN A 145 7.16 8.79 12.70
N LEU A 146 7.14 8.46 11.41
CA LEU A 146 6.05 7.70 10.80
C LEU A 146 5.91 6.30 11.42
N GLN A 147 7.03 5.61 11.63
CA GLN A 147 7.06 4.31 12.33
C GLN A 147 6.52 4.43 13.76
N ALA A 148 6.87 5.51 14.46
CA ALA A 148 6.34 5.78 15.79
C ALA A 148 4.83 6.04 15.76
N ALA A 149 4.33 6.81 14.79
CA ALA A 149 2.90 7.09 14.64
C ALA A 149 2.08 5.79 14.47
N TYR A 150 2.52 4.86 13.63
CA TYR A 150 1.89 3.55 13.50
C TYR A 150 1.98 2.72 14.78
N ARG A 151 3.17 2.58 15.35
CA ARG A 151 3.37 1.80 16.59
C ARG A 151 2.47 2.32 17.73
N ASP A 152 2.44 3.63 17.91
CA ASP A 152 1.68 4.27 18.97
C ASP A 152 0.17 4.16 18.73
N HIS A 153 -0.27 4.19 17.46
CA HIS A 153 -1.65 3.94 17.07
C HIS A 153 -2.07 2.51 17.43
N PHE A 154 -1.29 1.49 17.04
CA PHE A 154 -1.58 0.09 17.39
C PHE A 154 -1.68 -0.11 18.90
N ALA A 155 -0.74 0.44 19.66
CA ALA A 155 -0.69 0.29 21.11
C ALA A 155 -1.84 1.05 21.83
N ARG A 156 -2.08 2.30 21.43
CA ARG A 156 -3.09 3.16 22.08
C ARG A 156 -4.50 2.66 21.88
N HIS A 157 -4.81 2.16 20.70
CA HIS A 157 -6.17 1.73 20.33
C HIS A 157 -6.37 0.23 20.47
N ASP A 158 -5.33 -0.53 20.86
CA ASP A 158 -5.36 -1.98 20.99
C ASP A 158 -5.95 -2.63 19.73
N VAL A 159 -5.43 -2.26 18.57
CA VAL A 159 -5.85 -2.80 17.27
C VAL A 159 -4.81 -3.77 16.70
N ALA A 160 -5.28 -4.87 16.13
CA ALA A 160 -4.42 -5.92 15.61
C ALA A 160 -3.91 -5.62 14.18
N ALA A 161 -4.65 -4.82 13.44
CA ALA A 161 -4.30 -4.29 12.11
C ALA A 161 -5.10 -3.01 11.86
N VAL A 162 -4.66 -2.16 10.95
CA VAL A 162 -5.48 -1.11 10.36
C VAL A 162 -6.01 -1.57 9.01
N ILE A 163 -7.20 -1.08 8.61
CA ILE A 163 -7.92 -1.55 7.43
C ILE A 163 -8.45 -0.37 6.63
N PHE A 164 -8.24 -0.40 5.30
CA PHE A 164 -8.63 0.67 4.39
C PHE A 164 -8.71 0.18 2.94
N PRO A 165 -9.35 0.93 2.02
CA PRO A 165 -9.32 0.62 0.59
C PRO A 165 -7.87 0.65 0.07
N THR A 166 -7.44 -0.35 -0.69
CA THR A 166 -6.07 -0.38 -1.24
C THR A 166 -5.82 0.85 -2.13
N THR A 167 -6.81 1.21 -2.94
CA THR A 167 -6.77 2.43 -3.77
C THR A 167 -8.04 3.25 -3.59
N PRO A 168 -7.97 4.59 -3.74
CA PRO A 168 -9.14 5.46 -3.63
C PRO A 168 -10.21 5.25 -4.68
N LEU A 169 -9.86 4.64 -5.82
CA LEU A 169 -10.74 4.45 -6.97
C LEU A 169 -10.37 3.14 -7.69
N PRO A 170 -11.26 2.60 -8.56
CA PRO A 170 -10.97 1.44 -9.40
C PRO A 170 -9.86 1.73 -10.41
N ALA A 171 -9.34 0.68 -11.05
CA ALA A 171 -8.36 0.83 -12.12
C ALA A 171 -8.87 1.79 -13.20
N ALA A 172 -8.00 2.71 -13.62
CA ALA A 172 -8.26 3.66 -14.71
C ALA A 172 -8.06 3.00 -16.09
N PRO A 173 -8.66 3.56 -17.16
CA PRO A 173 -8.32 3.19 -18.51
C PRO A 173 -6.82 3.37 -18.80
N ILE A 174 -6.27 2.48 -19.63
CA ILE A 174 -4.89 2.63 -20.13
C ILE A 174 -4.81 3.93 -20.94
N GLY A 175 -3.84 4.78 -20.62
CA GLY A 175 -3.63 6.09 -21.22
C GLY A 175 -4.06 7.27 -20.35
N ASP A 176 -4.76 7.04 -19.23
CA ASP A 176 -5.02 8.06 -18.21
C ASP A 176 -3.79 8.20 -17.27
N ASP A 177 -2.61 8.43 -17.85
CA ASP A 177 -1.33 8.39 -17.13
C ASP A 177 -1.10 9.63 -16.25
N GLU A 178 -1.49 10.82 -16.73
CA GLU A 178 -1.27 12.09 -16.00
C GLU A 178 -2.38 12.36 -14.98
N THR A 179 -3.64 12.25 -15.41
CA THR A 179 -4.79 12.52 -14.56
C THR A 179 -5.91 11.50 -14.77
N VAL A 180 -6.64 11.21 -13.70
CA VAL A 180 -7.81 10.34 -13.67
C VAL A 180 -9.02 11.07 -13.13
N LEU A 181 -10.21 10.69 -13.60
CA LEU A 181 -11.46 11.26 -13.11
C LEU A 181 -11.87 10.58 -11.79
N MET A 182 -12.06 11.37 -10.73
CA MET A 182 -12.59 10.92 -9.45
C MET A 182 -13.66 11.90 -8.96
N ASN A 183 -14.89 11.42 -8.79
CA ASN A 183 -16.04 12.24 -8.34
C ASN A 183 -16.30 13.50 -9.18
N GLY A 184 -16.03 13.45 -10.48
CA GLY A 184 -16.22 14.57 -11.39
C GLY A 184 -15.04 15.54 -11.50
N GLU A 185 -13.97 15.33 -10.74
CA GLU A 185 -12.75 16.13 -10.78
C GLU A 185 -11.58 15.34 -11.36
N ARG A 186 -10.68 16.01 -12.08
CA ARG A 186 -9.44 15.42 -12.54
C ARG A 186 -8.37 15.55 -11.47
N VAL A 187 -7.86 14.40 -11.02
CA VAL A 187 -6.81 14.29 -9.99
C VAL A 187 -5.56 13.62 -10.57
N PRO A 188 -4.36 13.90 -10.04
CA PRO A 188 -3.12 13.27 -10.51
C PRO A 188 -3.17 11.75 -10.35
N THR A 189 -3.00 10.99 -11.44
CA THR A 189 -3.13 9.52 -11.45
C THR A 189 -2.18 8.87 -10.47
N PHE A 190 -0.88 9.14 -10.61
CA PHE A 190 0.15 8.51 -9.80
C PHE A 190 -0.07 8.70 -8.29
N PHE A 191 -0.19 9.95 -7.85
CA PHE A 191 -0.37 10.26 -6.42
C PHE A 191 -1.68 9.74 -5.84
N THR A 192 -2.72 9.67 -6.66
CA THR A 192 -4.01 9.13 -6.22
C THR A 192 -3.92 7.62 -5.99
N PHE A 193 -3.30 6.87 -6.91
CA PHE A 193 -3.22 5.42 -6.79
C PHE A 193 -2.27 4.93 -5.69
N ILE A 194 -1.17 5.65 -5.40
CA ILE A 194 -0.24 5.24 -4.34
C ILE A 194 -0.65 5.73 -2.95
N ARG A 195 -1.61 6.67 -2.85
CA ARG A 195 -1.93 7.38 -1.60
C ARG A 195 -2.07 6.48 -0.38
N ASN A 196 -2.81 5.39 -0.52
CA ASN A 196 -3.13 4.54 0.61
C ASN A 196 -2.02 3.53 0.95
N SER A 197 -1.27 3.04 -0.04
CA SER A 197 -0.21 2.06 0.18
C SER A 197 1.16 2.66 0.50
N SER A 198 1.37 3.95 0.17
CA SER A 198 2.65 4.64 0.40
C SER A 198 3.06 4.69 1.88
N PRO A 199 2.18 5.10 2.82
CA PRO A 199 2.60 5.25 4.22
C PRO A 199 3.11 3.96 4.86
N GLY A 200 2.44 2.82 4.62
CA GLY A 200 2.87 1.51 5.10
C GLY A 200 4.23 1.10 4.49
N SER A 201 4.40 1.35 3.19
CA SER A 201 5.66 1.09 2.47
C SER A 201 6.82 1.93 3.01
N VAL A 202 6.62 3.23 3.23
CA VAL A 202 7.63 4.14 3.80
C VAL A 202 7.96 3.77 5.24
N ALA A 203 6.97 3.42 6.04
CA ALA A 203 7.16 2.94 7.41
C ALA A 203 7.89 1.59 7.47
N GLY A 204 7.79 0.77 6.42
CA GLY A 204 8.36 -0.58 6.37
C GLY A 204 7.59 -1.56 7.25
N ILE A 205 6.27 -1.44 7.28
CA ILE A 205 5.37 -2.37 7.97
C ILE A 205 4.75 -3.35 6.96
N PRO A 206 4.35 -4.55 7.41
CA PRO A 206 3.71 -5.52 6.53
C PRO A 206 2.30 -5.06 6.13
N GLY A 207 1.99 -5.15 4.83
CA GLY A 207 0.68 -4.88 4.27
C GLY A 207 0.20 -6.01 3.36
N ILE A 208 -1.11 -6.21 3.28
CA ILE A 208 -1.75 -7.17 2.39
C ILE A 208 -3.07 -6.64 1.85
N SER A 209 -3.22 -6.68 0.52
CA SER A 209 -4.48 -6.32 -0.14
C SER A 209 -5.30 -7.57 -0.46
N LEU A 210 -6.57 -7.56 -0.07
CA LEU A 210 -7.51 -8.64 -0.32
C LEU A 210 -8.57 -8.20 -1.35
N PRO A 211 -8.93 -9.04 -2.31
CA PRO A 211 -10.02 -8.73 -3.22
C PRO A 211 -11.34 -8.67 -2.44
N ALA A 212 -11.96 -7.49 -2.38
CA ALA A 212 -13.12 -7.25 -1.52
C ALA A 212 -14.42 -7.06 -2.28
N ALA A 213 -14.38 -6.49 -3.48
CA ALA A 213 -15.57 -6.21 -4.28
C ALA A 213 -15.26 -6.11 -5.77
N LEU A 214 -16.32 -6.13 -6.58
CA LEU A 214 -16.28 -5.72 -7.99
C LEU A 214 -17.18 -4.50 -8.17
N THR A 215 -16.74 -3.56 -8.98
CA THR A 215 -17.57 -2.44 -9.44
C THR A 215 -18.71 -2.94 -10.33
N ALA A 216 -19.68 -2.08 -10.64
CA ALA A 216 -20.74 -2.38 -11.59
C ALA A 216 -20.20 -2.74 -12.99
N THR A 217 -19.02 -2.26 -13.34
CA THR A 217 -18.32 -2.58 -14.60
C THR A 217 -17.44 -3.81 -14.51
N GLY A 218 -17.34 -4.47 -13.33
CA GLY A 218 -16.56 -5.69 -13.12
C GLY A 218 -15.08 -5.45 -12.76
N LEU A 219 -14.67 -4.23 -12.46
CA LEU A 219 -13.32 -3.94 -12.00
C LEU A 219 -13.14 -4.33 -10.52
N PRO A 220 -12.04 -5.01 -10.15
CA PRO A 220 -11.79 -5.40 -8.78
C PRO A 220 -11.38 -4.23 -7.90
N LEU A 221 -11.81 -4.27 -6.64
CA LEU A 221 -11.40 -3.37 -5.57
C LEU A 221 -10.77 -4.15 -4.42
N GLY A 222 -9.63 -3.66 -3.92
CA GLY A 222 -8.90 -4.23 -2.80
C GLY A 222 -9.25 -3.58 -1.47
N LEU A 223 -9.30 -4.40 -0.42
CA LEU A 223 -9.29 -3.98 0.97
C LEU A 223 -7.93 -4.33 1.55
N GLU A 224 -7.18 -3.33 2.00
CA GLU A 224 -5.83 -3.49 2.53
C GLU A 224 -5.86 -3.58 4.06
N LEU A 225 -4.96 -4.39 4.58
CA LEU A 225 -4.65 -4.47 6.00
C LEU A 225 -3.16 -4.22 6.19
N ASP A 226 -2.82 -3.26 7.06
CA ASP A 226 -1.45 -3.07 7.53
C ASP A 226 -1.31 -3.56 8.96
N GLY A 227 -0.23 -4.31 9.21
CA GLY A 227 0.12 -4.86 10.52
C GLY A 227 1.25 -4.10 11.21
N ALA A 228 1.49 -4.42 12.46
CA ALA A 228 2.65 -3.88 13.16
C ALA A 228 3.96 -4.39 12.53
N ALA A 229 5.04 -3.62 12.64
CA ALA A 229 6.35 -4.00 12.13
C ALA A 229 6.80 -5.37 12.65
N GLY A 230 7.21 -6.26 11.74
CA GLY A 230 7.62 -7.64 12.06
C GLY A 230 6.49 -8.60 12.41
N ALA A 231 5.24 -8.21 12.23
CA ALA A 231 4.07 -9.05 12.53
C ALA A 231 3.50 -9.74 11.28
N ASP A 232 4.32 -10.07 10.29
CA ASP A 232 3.93 -10.63 8.99
C ASP A 232 3.06 -11.88 9.12
N ALA A 233 3.50 -12.87 9.89
CA ALA A 233 2.73 -14.09 10.13
C ALA A 233 1.38 -13.81 10.82
N ARG A 234 1.34 -12.85 11.74
CA ARG A 234 0.11 -12.43 12.41
C ARG A 234 -0.83 -11.72 11.43
N LEU A 235 -0.29 -10.87 10.56
CA LEU A 235 -1.07 -10.20 9.52
C LEU A 235 -1.67 -11.21 8.54
N LEU A 236 -0.91 -12.21 8.07
CA LEU A 236 -1.41 -13.29 7.23
C LEU A 236 -2.55 -14.06 7.92
N ALA A 237 -2.44 -14.32 9.23
CA ALA A 237 -3.48 -14.98 10.01
C ALA A 237 -4.78 -14.14 10.08
N ILE A 238 -4.66 -12.84 10.32
CA ILE A 238 -5.79 -11.90 10.32
C ILE A 238 -6.41 -11.82 8.92
N ALA A 239 -5.58 -11.64 7.90
CA ALA A 239 -6.00 -11.55 6.50
C ALA A 239 -6.78 -12.79 6.05
N GLN A 240 -6.35 -14.00 6.45
CA GLN A 240 -7.08 -15.23 6.15
C GLN A 240 -8.46 -15.26 6.82
N ALA A 241 -8.58 -14.74 8.05
CA ALA A 241 -9.88 -14.66 8.73
C ALA A 241 -10.80 -13.63 8.04
N VAL A 242 -10.25 -12.50 7.58
CA VAL A 242 -10.96 -11.48 6.80
C VAL A 242 -11.40 -12.04 5.44
N GLU A 243 -10.50 -12.71 4.70
CA GLU A 243 -10.80 -13.32 3.40
C GLU A 243 -12.02 -14.25 3.44
N ARG A 244 -12.20 -15.01 4.53
CA ARG A 244 -13.32 -15.95 4.68
C ARG A 244 -14.70 -15.29 4.72
N VAL A 245 -14.80 -14.02 5.09
CA VAL A 245 -16.07 -13.29 5.18
C VAL A 245 -16.28 -12.32 4.03
N LEU A 246 -15.24 -12.05 3.24
CA LEU A 246 -15.36 -11.28 2.01
C LEU A 246 -16.00 -12.12 0.88
N PRO A 247 -16.62 -11.48 -0.12
CA PRO A 247 -17.16 -12.18 -1.27
C PRO A 247 -16.06 -12.91 -2.05
N LYS A 248 -16.32 -14.13 -2.47
CA LYS A 248 -15.39 -14.82 -3.39
C LYS A 248 -15.42 -14.16 -4.75
N MET A 249 -14.28 -13.68 -5.20
CA MET A 249 -14.15 -13.10 -6.52
C MET A 249 -14.12 -14.18 -7.60
N PRO A 250 -14.82 -13.99 -8.74
CA PRO A 250 -14.73 -14.90 -9.87
C PRO A 250 -13.31 -14.90 -10.45
N ALA A 251 -12.96 -15.97 -11.16
CA ALA A 251 -11.73 -15.97 -11.95
C ALA A 251 -11.82 -14.90 -13.05
N PRO A 252 -10.70 -14.25 -13.41
CA PRO A 252 -10.67 -13.33 -14.54
C PRO A 252 -11.15 -14.04 -15.81
N LYS A 253 -11.93 -13.35 -16.62
CA LYS A 253 -12.26 -13.83 -17.98
C LYS A 253 -11.06 -13.47 -18.87
N LEU A 254 -10.41 -14.47 -19.42
CA LEU A 254 -9.32 -14.34 -20.39
C LEU A 254 -9.90 -14.22 -21.80
#